data_3805bac7d15ea08013d8edba65ac2a82
#
_entry.id   3805bac7d15ea08013d8edba65ac2a82
#
_cell.length_a   1.000
_cell.length_b   1.000
_cell.length_c   1.000
_cell.angle_alpha   90.00
_cell.angle_beta   90.00
_cell.angle_gamma   90.00
#
_symmetry.space_group_name_H-M   'P 1'
#
loop_
_entity.id
_entity.type
_entity.pdbx_description
1 polymer ?
#
loop_
_entity_poly.entity_id
_entity_poly.type
_entity_poly.pdbx_seq_one_letter_code
_entity_poly.pdbx_strand_id
1 'polypeptide(L)'
;MYRNGWGSKPGQECVLAIHLRQQAFEDYLRQAVYSSYHEGLGIERAEWQAQVKQSEVRLQWDPDHDPYGEKLPRRAIQLGLRGSVIKRFAEEDIVLIEEISAYVHEQAEHVHKQQLQHLVLPQESPLHIEDAALRTYLQLDT
;
A
#
# COMPACT_ATOMS: atom_id res chain seq x y z
N MET A 1 -7.76 5.33 1.96
CA MET A 1 -9.08 5.98 2.07
C MET A 1 -9.47 6.68 0.78
N TYR A 2 -8.75 7.69 0.35
CA TYR A 2 -9.10 8.55 -0.80
C TYR A 2 -9.19 7.82 -2.13
N ARG A 3 -8.25 6.95 -2.40
CA ARG A 3 -8.16 6.18 -3.64
C ARG A 3 -9.38 5.31 -3.91
N ASN A 4 -10.02 4.82 -2.87
CA ASN A 4 -11.21 3.96 -2.97
C ASN A 4 -12.52 4.75 -2.90
N GLY A 5 -12.48 6.08 -3.12
CA GLY A 5 -13.68 6.93 -3.05
C GLY A 5 -14.31 6.93 -1.67
N TRP A 6 -13.49 6.87 -0.61
CA TRP A 6 -13.95 6.90 0.78
C TRP A 6 -14.93 5.77 1.15
N GLY A 7 -14.75 4.58 0.56
CA GLY A 7 -15.65 3.46 0.80
C GLY A 7 -17.03 3.59 0.15
N SER A 8 -17.18 4.46 -0.84
CA SER A 8 -18.46 4.67 -1.54
C SER A 8 -18.72 3.68 -2.68
N LYS A 9 -17.72 2.90 -3.08
CA LYS A 9 -17.86 1.93 -4.17
C LYS A 9 -18.60 0.69 -3.69
N PRO A 10 -19.57 0.17 -4.46
CA PRO A 10 -20.25 -1.08 -4.14
C PRO A 10 -19.27 -2.23 -3.88
N GLY A 11 -19.44 -2.95 -2.77
CA GLY A 11 -18.56 -4.03 -2.35
C GLY A 11 -17.26 -3.59 -1.66
N GLN A 12 -17.06 -2.28 -1.44
CA GLN A 12 -15.89 -1.69 -0.76
C GLN A 12 -16.28 -0.76 0.41
N GLU A 13 -17.46 -0.95 0.94
CA GLU A 13 -18.01 -0.12 2.01
C GLU A 13 -17.36 -0.42 3.38
N CYS A 14 -16.86 -1.64 3.55
CA CYS A 14 -16.11 -2.02 4.75
C CYS A 14 -14.64 -1.61 4.59
N VAL A 15 -14.15 -0.78 5.50
CA VAL A 15 -12.76 -0.31 5.52
C VAL A 15 -12.10 -0.75 6.82
N LEU A 16 -10.98 -1.44 6.69
CA LEU A 16 -10.20 -1.95 7.81
C LEU A 16 -8.82 -1.27 7.83
N ALA A 17 -8.35 -0.91 9.02
CA ALA A 17 -6.96 -0.58 9.30
C ALA A 17 -6.28 -1.83 9.87
N ILE A 18 -5.28 -2.33 9.16
CA ILE A 18 -4.52 -3.50 9.59
C ILE A 18 -3.15 -3.03 10.07
N HIS A 19 -2.87 -3.29 11.35
CA HIS A 19 -1.59 -2.97 11.97
C HIS A 19 -0.65 -4.16 11.86
N LEU A 20 0.50 -3.94 11.25
CA LEU A 20 1.55 -4.93 11.06
C LEU A 20 2.78 -4.58 11.88
N ARG A 21 3.57 -5.60 12.25
CA ARG A 21 4.93 -5.37 12.71
C ARG A 21 5.77 -4.83 11.55
N GLN A 22 6.57 -3.77 11.80
CA GLN A 22 7.43 -3.17 10.77
C GLN A 22 8.36 -4.22 10.12
N GLN A 23 8.97 -5.08 10.93
CA GLN A 23 9.86 -6.13 10.43
C GLN A 23 9.16 -7.06 9.43
N ALA A 24 7.90 -7.43 9.69
CA ALA A 24 7.14 -8.26 8.76
C ALA A 24 6.91 -7.56 7.43
N PHE A 25 6.59 -6.27 7.47
CA PHE A 25 6.41 -5.47 6.25
C PHE A 25 7.71 -5.37 5.44
N GLU A 26 8.84 -5.13 6.10
CA GLU A 26 10.15 -5.11 5.44
C GLU A 26 10.52 -6.49 4.85
N ASP A 27 10.18 -7.59 5.52
CA ASP A 27 10.37 -8.94 4.99
C ASP A 27 9.57 -9.18 3.71
N TYR A 28 8.34 -8.63 3.62
CA TYR A 28 7.57 -8.67 2.37
C TYR A 28 8.26 -7.85 1.28
N LEU A 29 8.75 -6.67 1.59
CA LEU A 29 9.46 -5.82 0.63
C LEU A 29 10.72 -6.48 0.07
N ARG A 30 11.49 -7.19 0.91
CA ARG A 30 12.72 -7.89 0.49
C ARG A 30 12.48 -9.00 -0.52
N GLN A 31 11.32 -9.62 -0.50
CA GLN A 31 10.95 -10.69 -1.44
C GLN A 31 9.98 -10.24 -2.54
N ALA A 32 9.61 -8.98 -2.53
CA ALA A 32 8.65 -8.45 -3.50
C ALA A 32 9.25 -8.35 -4.90
N VAL A 33 8.45 -8.69 -5.90
CA VAL A 33 8.76 -8.51 -7.31
C VAL A 33 7.81 -7.48 -7.90
N TYR A 34 8.33 -6.54 -8.66
CA TYR A 34 7.50 -5.54 -9.34
C TYR A 34 6.44 -6.20 -10.21
N SER A 35 5.20 -5.77 -10.07
CA SER A 35 4.06 -6.32 -10.82
C SER A 35 4.10 -5.96 -12.31
N SER A 36 4.83 -4.92 -12.68
CA SER A 36 5.02 -4.46 -14.06
C SER A 36 6.50 -4.36 -14.41
N TYR A 37 6.85 -4.79 -15.61
CA TYR A 37 8.21 -4.67 -16.12
C TYR A 37 8.55 -3.21 -16.46
N HIS A 38 9.75 -2.79 -16.11
CA HIS A 38 10.38 -1.56 -16.57
C HIS A 38 11.90 -1.75 -16.66
N GLU A 39 12.56 -1.00 -17.56
CA GLU A 39 14.00 -1.15 -17.84
C GLU A 39 14.89 -0.88 -16.61
N GLY A 40 14.43 -0.03 -15.68
CA GLY A 40 15.14 0.27 -14.44
C GLY A 40 15.30 -0.91 -13.48
N LEU A 41 14.68 -2.07 -13.75
CA LEU A 41 14.90 -3.30 -12.99
C LEU A 41 16.27 -3.94 -13.24
N GLY A 42 16.95 -3.58 -14.34
CA GLY A 42 18.28 -4.10 -14.68
C GLY A 42 18.31 -5.59 -15.04
N ILE A 43 17.17 -6.19 -15.33
CA ILE A 43 17.02 -7.59 -15.76
C ILE A 43 16.21 -7.67 -17.04
N GLU A 44 16.36 -8.76 -17.78
CA GLU A 44 15.60 -9.01 -18.99
C GLU A 44 14.12 -9.30 -18.68
N ARG A 45 13.22 -8.94 -19.61
CA ARG A 45 11.78 -9.17 -19.47
C ARG A 45 11.42 -10.64 -19.20
N ALA A 46 12.12 -11.58 -19.82
CA ALA A 46 11.89 -13.02 -19.62
C ALA A 46 12.26 -13.46 -18.21
N GLU A 47 13.35 -12.94 -17.66
CA GLU A 47 13.76 -13.18 -16.29
C GLU A 47 12.74 -12.60 -15.30
N TRP A 48 12.33 -11.35 -15.51
CA TRP A 48 11.27 -10.74 -14.71
C TRP A 48 9.97 -11.57 -14.73
N GLN A 49 9.54 -12.06 -15.91
CA GLN A 49 8.36 -12.92 -16.00
C GLN A 49 8.48 -14.19 -15.16
N ALA A 50 9.66 -14.82 -15.16
CA ALA A 50 9.92 -16.00 -14.35
C ALA A 50 9.86 -15.67 -12.84
N GLN A 51 10.46 -14.55 -12.43
CA GLN A 51 10.40 -14.07 -11.04
C GLN A 51 8.96 -13.78 -10.60
N VAL A 52 8.17 -13.06 -11.40
CA VAL A 52 6.76 -12.76 -11.13
C VAL A 52 5.94 -14.03 -10.96
N LYS A 53 6.18 -15.04 -11.80
CA LYS A 53 5.46 -16.33 -11.73
C LYS A 53 5.72 -17.08 -10.43
N GLN A 54 6.94 -16.99 -9.91
CA GLN A 54 7.36 -17.69 -8.68
C GLN A 54 7.11 -16.87 -7.41
N SER A 55 7.09 -15.54 -7.51
CA SER A 55 6.97 -14.66 -6.34
C SER A 55 5.64 -14.82 -5.61
N GLU A 56 5.69 -14.83 -4.29
CA GLU A 56 4.54 -14.77 -3.41
C GLU A 56 4.20 -13.34 -2.96
N VAL A 57 5.07 -12.36 -3.27
CA VAL A 57 4.84 -10.94 -3.01
C VAL A 57 5.05 -10.13 -4.29
N ARG A 58 4.05 -9.36 -4.65
CA ARG A 58 4.11 -8.42 -5.77
C ARG A 58 4.03 -6.99 -5.28
N LEU A 59 4.81 -6.13 -5.90
CA LEU A 59 4.96 -4.72 -5.56
C LEU A 59 4.43 -3.85 -6.71
N GLN A 60 3.70 -2.82 -6.36
CA GLN A 60 3.31 -1.75 -7.25
C GLN A 60 3.38 -0.41 -6.53
N TRP A 61 3.91 0.61 -7.20
CA TRP A 61 3.82 2.00 -6.78
C TRP A 61 2.65 2.68 -7.45
N ASP A 62 1.83 3.31 -6.65
CA ASP A 62 0.70 4.12 -7.10
C ASP A 62 0.90 5.58 -6.68
N PRO A 63 0.34 6.54 -7.41
CA PRO A 63 0.25 7.91 -6.92
C PRO A 63 -0.56 7.95 -5.61
N ASP A 64 -0.09 8.74 -4.64
CA ASP A 64 -0.94 9.13 -3.53
C ASP A 64 -2.03 10.10 -4.03
N HIS A 65 -3.05 10.32 -3.22
CA HIS A 65 -4.21 11.14 -3.61
C HIS A 65 -4.55 12.13 -2.49
N ASP A 66 -5.10 13.26 -2.88
CA ASP A 66 -5.70 14.21 -1.96
C ASP A 66 -7.13 13.78 -1.55
N PRO A 67 -7.78 14.49 -0.62
CA PRO A 67 -9.13 14.16 -0.18
C PRO A 67 -10.21 14.17 -1.29
N TYR A 68 -9.96 14.85 -2.39
CA TYR A 68 -10.85 14.88 -3.55
C TYR A 68 -10.59 13.76 -4.57
N GLY A 69 -9.53 12.98 -4.35
CA GLY A 69 -9.12 11.90 -5.25
C GLY A 69 -8.19 12.34 -6.38
N GLU A 70 -7.64 13.55 -6.31
CA GLU A 70 -6.64 14.02 -7.26
C GLU A 70 -5.27 13.43 -6.93
N LYS A 71 -4.49 13.10 -7.96
CA LYS A 71 -3.18 12.49 -7.80
C LYS A 71 -2.16 13.48 -7.23
N LEU A 72 -1.39 13.01 -6.26
CA LEU A 72 -0.28 13.75 -5.68
C LEU A 72 1.07 13.27 -6.22
N PRO A 73 2.14 14.09 -6.13
CA PRO A 73 3.49 13.68 -6.51
C PRO A 73 4.04 12.54 -5.64
N ARG A 74 3.60 12.42 -4.39
CA ARG A 74 3.97 11.32 -3.50
C ARG A 74 3.45 10.00 -4.03
N ARG A 75 4.16 8.92 -3.68
CA ARG A 75 3.76 7.56 -4.06
C ARG A 75 3.31 6.78 -2.82
N ALA A 76 2.36 5.90 -3.03
CA ALA A 76 1.92 4.90 -2.06
C ALA A 76 2.27 3.51 -2.58
N ILE A 77 2.68 2.63 -1.68
CA ILE A 77 3.02 1.26 -2.02
C ILE A 77 1.78 0.36 -1.95
N GLN A 78 1.65 -0.54 -2.90
CA GLN A 78 0.66 -1.61 -2.88
C GLN A 78 1.37 -2.95 -2.97
N LEU A 79 1.07 -3.85 -2.04
CA LEU A 79 1.57 -5.22 -2.05
C LEU A 79 0.43 -6.20 -2.33
N GLY A 80 0.71 -7.18 -3.19
CA GLY A 80 -0.13 -8.36 -3.37
C GLY A 80 0.55 -9.56 -2.73
N LEU A 81 -0.12 -10.23 -1.80
CA LEU A 81 0.39 -11.39 -1.08
C LEU A 81 -0.35 -12.66 -1.53
N ARG A 82 0.38 -13.78 -1.64
CA ARG A 82 -0.19 -15.10 -1.92
C ARG A 82 0.63 -16.21 -1.26
N GLY A 83 0.17 -17.45 -1.41
CA GLY A 83 0.90 -18.63 -0.96
C GLY A 83 1.18 -18.65 0.54
N SER A 84 2.40 -19.01 0.92
CA SER A 84 2.83 -19.10 2.31
C SER A 84 2.90 -17.73 2.98
N VAL A 85 3.17 -16.68 2.21
CA VAL A 85 3.29 -15.32 2.73
C VAL A 85 1.96 -14.78 3.21
N ILE A 86 0.87 -14.99 2.47
CA ILE A 86 -0.46 -14.55 2.93
C ILE A 86 -0.93 -15.35 4.14
N LYS A 87 -0.54 -16.62 4.25
CA LYS A 87 -0.81 -17.42 5.44
C LYS A 87 -0.10 -16.84 6.67
N ARG A 88 1.21 -16.59 6.55
CA ARG A 88 2.01 -15.95 7.60
C ARG A 88 1.42 -14.57 7.98
N PHE A 89 1.06 -13.74 7.00
CA PHE A 89 0.40 -12.46 7.22
C PHE A 89 -0.82 -12.60 8.13
N ALA A 90 -1.72 -13.53 7.80
CA ALA A 90 -2.97 -13.71 8.52
C ALA A 90 -2.79 -14.32 9.93
N GLU A 91 -1.84 -15.24 10.10
CA GLU A 91 -1.68 -16.01 11.34
C GLU A 91 -0.67 -15.39 12.32
N GLU A 92 0.34 -14.65 11.83
CA GLU A 92 1.48 -14.25 12.65
C GLU A 92 1.79 -12.76 12.66
N ASP A 93 1.59 -12.06 11.52
CA ASP A 93 2.14 -10.72 11.34
C ASP A 93 1.15 -9.60 11.68
N ILE A 94 -0.15 -9.88 11.68
CA ILE A 94 -1.17 -8.91 12.07
C ILE A 94 -1.15 -8.73 13.59
N VAL A 95 -0.96 -7.48 14.01
CA VAL A 95 -0.99 -7.08 15.44
C VAL A 95 -2.40 -6.71 15.87
N LEU A 96 -3.11 -5.98 15.02
CA LEU A 96 -4.45 -5.47 15.30
C LEU A 96 -5.19 -5.23 13.98
N ILE A 97 -6.49 -5.48 13.98
CA ILE A 97 -7.42 -5.08 12.92
C ILE A 97 -8.45 -4.13 13.54
N GLU A 98 -8.55 -2.93 12.98
CA GLU A 98 -9.57 -1.96 13.36
C GLU A 98 -10.58 -1.81 12.24
N GLU A 99 -11.85 -1.93 12.55
CA GLU A 99 -12.94 -1.59 11.64
C GLU A 99 -13.14 -0.08 11.69
N ILE A 100 -12.90 0.63 10.59
CA ILE A 100 -12.91 2.09 10.52
C ILE A 100 -13.91 2.67 9.51
N SER A 101 -14.87 1.87 9.05
CA SER A 101 -15.83 2.30 8.02
C SER A 101 -16.63 3.52 8.43
N ALA A 102 -17.14 3.56 9.67
CA ALA A 102 -17.89 4.71 10.16
C ALA A 102 -17.06 5.99 10.17
N TYR A 103 -15.80 5.90 10.63
CA TYR A 103 -14.86 7.02 10.59
C TYR A 103 -14.61 7.50 9.16
N VAL A 104 -14.35 6.56 8.23
CA VAL A 104 -14.08 6.91 6.81
C VAL A 104 -15.28 7.58 6.17
N HIS A 105 -16.49 7.09 6.43
CA HIS A 105 -17.73 7.68 5.89
C HIS A 105 -18.00 9.07 6.47
N GLU A 106 -17.71 9.30 7.75
CA GLU A 106 -17.81 10.63 8.37
C GLU A 106 -16.86 11.64 7.69
N GLN A 107 -15.60 11.25 7.48
CA GLN A 107 -14.64 12.10 6.78
C GLN A 107 -15.08 12.37 5.33
N ALA A 108 -15.65 11.38 4.64
CA ALA A 108 -16.21 11.54 3.30
C ALA A 108 -17.31 12.61 3.26
N GLU A 109 -18.19 12.65 4.26
CA GLU A 109 -19.23 13.68 4.37
C GLU A 109 -18.63 15.09 4.44
N HIS A 110 -17.54 15.29 5.20
CA HIS A 110 -16.87 16.58 5.25
C HIS A 110 -16.29 16.99 3.90
N VAL A 111 -15.74 16.06 3.14
CA VAL A 111 -15.25 16.33 1.78
C VAL A 111 -16.40 16.71 0.85
N HIS A 112 -17.49 15.95 0.84
CA HIS A 112 -18.65 16.23 0.00
C HIS A 112 -19.31 17.58 0.30
N LYS A 113 -19.28 18.00 1.57
CA LYS A 113 -19.79 19.30 2.01
C LYS A 113 -18.77 20.44 1.88
N GLN A 114 -17.60 20.16 1.33
CA GLN A 114 -16.48 21.13 1.20
C GLN A 114 -16.01 21.71 2.54
N GLN A 115 -16.06 20.91 3.59
CA GLN A 115 -15.71 21.27 4.98
C GLN A 115 -14.36 20.69 5.37
N LEU A 116 -13.31 20.93 4.57
CA LEU A 116 -11.97 20.33 4.79
C LEU A 116 -11.35 20.69 6.13
N GLN A 117 -11.73 21.83 6.74
CA GLN A 117 -11.30 22.23 8.07
C GLN A 117 -11.79 21.26 9.17
N HIS A 118 -12.78 20.43 8.90
CA HIS A 118 -13.31 19.44 9.82
C HIS A 118 -12.69 18.04 9.64
N LEU A 119 -11.83 17.85 8.63
CA LEU A 119 -11.19 16.57 8.40
C LEU A 119 -10.27 16.21 9.56
N VAL A 120 -10.43 15.01 10.09
CA VAL A 120 -9.53 14.38 11.03
C VAL A 120 -8.88 13.17 10.35
N LEU A 121 -7.65 13.33 9.93
CA LEU A 121 -6.92 12.30 9.18
C LEU A 121 -5.85 11.66 10.06
N PRO A 122 -5.51 10.38 9.81
CA PRO A 122 -4.37 9.75 10.48
C PRO A 122 -3.11 10.56 10.21
N GLN A 123 -2.28 10.70 11.23
CA GLN A 123 -0.94 11.25 11.04
C GLN A 123 -0.10 10.20 10.32
N GLU A 124 0.33 10.53 9.12
CA GLU A 124 1.19 9.69 8.29
C GLU A 124 2.62 10.20 8.31
N SER A 125 3.57 9.28 8.30
CA SER A 125 4.98 9.57 8.10
C SER A 125 5.53 8.72 6.94
N PRO A 126 6.55 9.22 6.21
CA PRO A 126 7.21 8.42 5.19
C PRO A 126 7.75 7.10 5.77
N LEU A 127 7.63 6.02 5.01
CA LEU A 127 8.23 4.74 5.37
C LEU A 127 9.75 4.91 5.41
N HIS A 128 10.34 4.62 6.56
CA HIS A 128 11.79 4.61 6.74
C HIS A 128 12.33 3.18 6.63
N ILE A 129 13.28 2.97 5.73
CA ILE A 129 13.97 1.70 5.52
C ILE A 129 15.47 1.97 5.64
N GLU A 130 16.15 1.26 6.55
CA GLU A 130 17.59 1.42 6.76
C GLU A 130 18.43 0.68 5.71
N ASP A 131 17.93 -0.46 5.22
CA ASP A 131 18.60 -1.30 4.24
C ASP A 131 18.80 -0.55 2.91
N ALA A 132 20.05 -0.18 2.61
CA ALA A 132 20.39 0.60 1.42
C ALA A 132 20.11 -0.17 0.10
N ALA A 133 20.31 -1.48 0.08
CA ALA A 133 20.03 -2.29 -1.10
C ALA A 133 18.52 -2.36 -1.37
N LEU A 134 17.73 -2.50 -0.31
CA LEU A 134 16.27 -2.49 -0.41
C LEU A 134 15.76 -1.11 -0.84
N ARG A 135 16.32 -0.02 -0.30
CA ARG A 135 15.98 1.36 -0.71
C ARG A 135 16.22 1.58 -2.21
N THR A 136 17.38 1.13 -2.70
CA THR A 136 17.72 1.22 -4.13
C THR A 136 16.74 0.40 -4.97
N TYR A 137 16.46 -0.83 -4.58
CA TYR A 137 15.50 -1.69 -5.28
C TYR A 137 14.10 -1.07 -5.34
N LEU A 138 13.65 -0.46 -4.25
CA LEU A 138 12.36 0.21 -4.15
C LEU A 138 12.33 1.61 -4.78
N GLN A 139 13.47 2.10 -5.27
CA GLN A 139 13.61 3.44 -5.85
C GLN A 139 13.17 4.56 -4.89
N LEU A 140 13.55 4.45 -3.61
CA LEU A 140 13.21 5.45 -2.59
C LEU A 140 14.10 6.69 -2.63
N ASP A 141 15.30 6.59 -3.22
CA ASP A 141 16.31 7.64 -3.27
C ASP A 141 16.28 8.47 -4.58
N THR A 142 15.20 8.36 -5.32
CA THR A 142 15.00 9.07 -6.60
C THR A 142 14.05 10.26 -6.47
#